data_dd7fad9e7c7c6e3ef3e6222ede7b2364
#
_entry.id   dd7fad9e7c7c6e3ef3e6222ede7b2364
#
_cell.length_a   1.000
_cell.length_b   1.000
_cell.length_c   1.000
_cell.angle_alpha   90.00
_cell.angle_beta   90.00
_cell.angle_gamma   90.00
#
_symmetry.space_group_name_H-M   'P 1'
#
loop_
_entity.id
_entity.type
_entity.pdbx_description
1 polymer ?
#
loop_
_entity_poly.entity_id
_entity_poly.type
_entity_poly.pdbx_seq_one_letter_code
_entity_poly.pdbx_strand_id
1 'polypeptide(L)'
;MFGAFNVSTALVAIVDCAETGMDPLAAAKSLEGFSGIKSRLEIVVTTGRGITLIDDFAHNPSKIASSLSALKEYPRRLLVMYQSHSPFSAFNTGSEVAAEVARVLGPDDIFVMPEVYMLDKNVDKGISAANIVDAVRKNDHNNAYFLDTRENVHKFILENAKDGDCVVIMGARDNSLPDFSRQLLTEL
;
A
#
# COMPACT_ATOMS: atom_id res chain seq x y z
N MET A 1 -4.70 2.41 -14.20
CA MET A 1 -5.16 1.90 -12.88
C MET A 1 -4.82 0.43 -12.78
N PHE A 2 -4.40 -0.07 -11.61
CA PHE A 2 -4.03 -1.46 -11.37
C PHE A 2 -5.22 -2.30 -10.88
N GLY A 3 -5.22 -3.59 -11.22
CA GLY A 3 -6.02 -4.63 -10.60
C GLY A 3 -7.46 -4.76 -11.10
N ALA A 4 -7.94 -6.00 -11.07
CA ALA A 4 -9.28 -6.39 -11.53
C ALA A 4 -10.42 -5.66 -10.79
N PHE A 5 -10.21 -5.23 -9.53
CA PHE A 5 -11.22 -4.47 -8.78
C PHE A 5 -11.53 -3.10 -9.40
N ASN A 6 -10.56 -2.48 -10.09
CA ASN A 6 -10.79 -1.22 -10.80
C ASN A 6 -11.62 -1.43 -12.07
N VAL A 7 -11.54 -2.59 -12.70
CA VAL A 7 -12.45 -2.96 -13.82
C VAL A 7 -13.89 -3.03 -13.31
N SER A 8 -14.11 -3.69 -12.16
CA SER A 8 -15.45 -3.76 -11.56
C SER A 8 -15.98 -2.37 -11.19
N THR A 9 -15.13 -1.50 -10.63
CA THR A 9 -15.51 -0.11 -10.31
C THR A 9 -15.86 0.68 -11.57
N ALA A 10 -15.09 0.53 -12.64
CA ALA A 10 -15.37 1.18 -13.93
C ALA A 10 -16.69 0.70 -14.53
N LEU A 11 -16.98 -0.61 -14.46
CA LEU A 11 -18.25 -1.16 -14.93
C LEU A 11 -19.45 -0.59 -14.17
N VAL A 12 -19.34 -0.49 -12.82
CA VAL A 12 -20.40 0.14 -12.01
C VAL A 12 -20.62 1.59 -12.43
N ALA A 13 -19.55 2.37 -12.61
CA ALA A 13 -19.66 3.76 -13.03
C ALA A 13 -20.32 3.89 -14.43
N ILE A 14 -20.01 3.00 -15.38
CA ILE A 14 -20.65 2.98 -16.71
C ILE A 14 -22.14 2.66 -16.59
N VAL A 15 -22.50 1.67 -15.76
CA VAL A 15 -23.91 1.31 -15.53
C VAL A 15 -24.68 2.47 -14.90
N ASP A 16 -24.13 3.10 -13.85
CA ASP A 16 -24.76 4.25 -13.21
C ASP A 16 -24.98 5.41 -14.19
N CYS A 17 -24.00 5.69 -15.06
CA CYS A 17 -24.16 6.68 -16.12
C CYS A 17 -25.26 6.30 -17.12
N ALA A 18 -25.34 5.01 -17.49
CA ALA A 18 -26.37 4.53 -18.41
C ALA A 18 -27.78 4.68 -17.82
N GLU A 19 -27.98 4.41 -16.53
CA GLU A 19 -29.25 4.61 -15.81
C GLU A 19 -29.69 6.09 -15.81
N THR A 20 -28.75 7.03 -15.95
CA THR A 20 -29.05 8.47 -16.08
C THR A 20 -29.29 8.90 -17.54
N GLY A 21 -29.26 7.96 -18.49
CA GLY A 21 -29.53 8.20 -19.92
C GLY A 21 -28.28 8.51 -20.75
N MET A 22 -27.08 8.34 -20.22
CA MET A 22 -25.84 8.46 -21.00
C MET A 22 -25.62 7.20 -21.83
N ASP A 23 -25.11 7.36 -23.05
CA ASP A 23 -24.68 6.21 -23.87
C ASP A 23 -23.52 5.47 -23.15
N PRO A 24 -23.63 4.15 -22.90
CA PRO A 24 -22.60 3.37 -22.21
C PRO A 24 -21.23 3.44 -22.90
N LEU A 25 -21.19 3.54 -24.21
CA LEU A 25 -19.92 3.67 -24.95
C LEU A 25 -19.28 5.04 -24.71
N ALA A 26 -20.08 6.11 -24.64
CA ALA A 26 -19.60 7.44 -24.29
C ALA A 26 -19.07 7.48 -22.84
N ALA A 27 -19.78 6.83 -21.90
CA ALA A 27 -19.33 6.69 -20.52
C ALA A 27 -17.99 5.93 -20.45
N ALA A 28 -17.86 4.80 -21.15
CA ALA A 28 -16.61 4.04 -21.21
C ALA A 28 -15.44 4.87 -21.76
N LYS A 29 -15.67 5.62 -22.85
CA LYS A 29 -14.65 6.51 -23.44
C LYS A 29 -14.21 7.62 -22.48
N SER A 30 -15.09 8.12 -21.63
CA SER A 30 -14.75 9.14 -20.64
C SER A 30 -13.71 8.65 -19.63
N LEU A 31 -13.63 7.32 -19.40
CA LEU A 31 -12.65 6.71 -18.51
C LEU A 31 -11.22 6.66 -19.09
N GLU A 32 -11.05 6.82 -20.41
CA GLU A 32 -9.71 6.80 -21.03
C GLU A 32 -8.81 7.92 -20.49
N GLY A 33 -9.39 9.07 -20.15
CA GLY A 33 -8.67 10.20 -19.55
C GLY A 33 -8.57 10.15 -18.01
N PHE A 34 -9.12 9.13 -17.36
CA PHE A 34 -9.14 9.05 -15.92
C PHE A 34 -7.79 8.54 -15.35
N SER A 35 -7.04 9.42 -14.71
CA SER A 35 -5.71 9.13 -14.16
C SER A 35 -5.71 8.37 -12.83
N GLY A 36 -6.87 8.09 -12.26
CA GLY A 36 -7.01 7.45 -10.94
C GLY A 36 -7.39 8.45 -9.84
N ILE A 37 -7.41 7.95 -8.62
CA ILE A 37 -7.71 8.72 -7.41
C ILE A 37 -6.44 8.81 -6.58
N LYS A 38 -6.15 9.99 -6.03
CA LYS A 38 -5.01 10.23 -5.15
C LYS A 38 -5.00 9.22 -4.00
N SER A 39 -3.82 8.72 -3.70
CA SER A 39 -3.60 7.70 -2.67
C SER A 39 -4.48 6.42 -2.84
N ARG A 40 -4.75 6.01 -4.09
CA ARG A 40 -5.44 4.75 -4.41
C ARG A 40 -4.65 4.01 -5.49
N LEU A 41 -3.63 3.26 -5.08
CA LEU A 41 -2.61 2.72 -5.97
C LEU A 41 -2.10 3.80 -6.94
N GLU A 42 -1.89 5.00 -6.42
CA GLU A 42 -1.39 6.15 -7.17
C GLU A 42 0.07 5.94 -7.51
N ILE A 43 0.40 5.95 -8.80
CA ILE A 43 1.80 6.04 -9.22
C ILE A 43 2.26 7.48 -8.98
N VAL A 44 3.08 7.67 -7.94
CA VAL A 44 3.65 8.98 -7.63
C VAL A 44 4.71 9.34 -8.66
N VAL A 45 5.58 8.37 -8.99
CA VAL A 45 6.65 8.53 -9.98
C VAL A 45 7.20 7.16 -10.42
N THR A 46 7.86 7.17 -11.59
CA THR A 46 8.84 6.15 -11.96
C THR A 46 10.17 6.84 -12.18
N THR A 47 11.21 6.44 -11.45
CA THR A 47 12.54 7.05 -11.48
C THR A 47 13.33 6.62 -12.72
N GLY A 48 14.48 7.27 -12.98
CA GLY A 48 15.41 6.87 -14.04
C GLY A 48 15.98 5.45 -13.87
N ARG A 49 15.99 4.92 -12.65
CA ARG A 49 16.34 3.53 -12.31
C ARG A 49 15.18 2.53 -12.55
N GLY A 50 14.05 2.99 -13.04
CA GLY A 50 12.84 2.16 -13.23
C GLY A 50 12.11 1.82 -11.93
N ILE A 51 12.52 2.37 -10.78
CA ILE A 51 11.82 2.20 -9.52
C ILE A 51 10.50 2.95 -9.59
N THR A 52 9.39 2.27 -9.30
CA THR A 52 8.07 2.89 -9.27
C THR A 52 7.64 3.08 -7.84
N LEU A 53 7.35 4.33 -7.44
CA LEU A 53 6.81 4.67 -6.12
C LEU A 53 5.30 4.77 -6.19
N ILE A 54 4.62 4.03 -5.32
CA ILE A 54 3.16 3.97 -5.23
C ILE A 54 2.71 4.43 -3.84
N ASP A 55 1.68 5.27 -3.81
CA ASP A 55 0.97 5.68 -2.60
C ASP A 55 -0.42 5.03 -2.58
N ASP A 56 -0.76 4.38 -1.44
CA ASP A 56 -2.04 3.69 -1.30
C ASP A 56 -2.65 3.86 0.09
N PHE A 57 -3.93 4.15 0.13
CA PHE A 57 -4.72 4.30 1.34
C PHE A 57 -5.17 2.97 1.96
N ALA A 58 -4.70 1.82 1.47
CA ALA A 58 -5.05 0.52 2.02
C ALA A 58 -4.62 0.43 3.49
N HIS A 59 -5.55 0.03 4.37
CA HIS A 59 -5.34 0.04 5.81
C HIS A 59 -6.09 -1.08 6.56
N ASN A 60 -6.78 -1.96 5.86
CA ASN A 60 -7.39 -3.14 6.42
C ASN A 60 -7.00 -4.39 5.60
N PRO A 61 -7.16 -5.60 6.16
CA PRO A 61 -6.65 -6.83 5.54
C PRO A 61 -7.07 -7.00 4.09
N SER A 62 -8.37 -6.86 3.78
CA SER A 62 -8.88 -7.10 2.44
C SER A 62 -8.39 -6.06 1.42
N LYS A 63 -8.26 -4.78 1.80
CA LYS A 63 -7.71 -3.73 0.92
C LYS A 63 -6.24 -3.93 0.68
N ILE A 64 -5.46 -4.24 1.73
CA ILE A 64 -4.02 -4.53 1.62
C ILE A 64 -3.83 -5.71 0.66
N ALA A 65 -4.55 -6.81 0.88
CA ALA A 65 -4.49 -7.98 0.00
C ALA A 65 -4.84 -7.65 -1.45
N SER A 66 -5.92 -6.89 -1.68
CA SER A 66 -6.34 -6.51 -3.04
C SER A 66 -5.30 -5.64 -3.73
N SER A 67 -4.75 -4.64 -3.03
CA SER A 67 -3.72 -3.76 -3.60
C SER A 67 -2.44 -4.52 -3.92
N LEU A 68 -1.94 -5.34 -2.99
CA LEU A 68 -0.74 -6.14 -3.20
C LEU A 68 -0.93 -7.16 -4.33
N SER A 69 -2.09 -7.84 -4.37
CA SER A 69 -2.40 -8.79 -5.44
C SER A 69 -2.42 -8.12 -6.81
N ALA A 70 -3.01 -6.91 -6.91
CA ALA A 70 -3.02 -6.15 -8.15
C ALA A 70 -1.60 -5.76 -8.61
N LEU A 71 -0.70 -5.44 -7.69
CA LEU A 71 0.68 -5.13 -8.01
C LEU A 71 1.48 -6.38 -8.40
N LYS A 72 1.17 -7.54 -7.81
CA LYS A 72 1.79 -8.83 -8.15
C LYS A 72 1.37 -9.39 -9.52
N GLU A 73 0.35 -8.82 -10.18
CA GLU A 73 0.06 -9.11 -11.59
C GLU A 73 1.23 -8.67 -12.51
N TYR A 74 2.11 -7.80 -12.04
CA TYR A 74 3.30 -7.33 -12.74
C TYR A 74 4.55 -8.00 -12.18
N PRO A 75 5.50 -8.46 -13.02
CA PRO A 75 6.69 -9.19 -12.59
C PRO A 75 7.75 -8.25 -11.98
N ARG A 76 7.44 -7.65 -10.85
CA ARG A 76 8.34 -6.75 -10.10
C ARG A 76 8.44 -7.19 -8.65
N ARG A 77 9.60 -6.95 -8.06
CA ARG A 77 9.78 -7.09 -6.62
C ARG A 77 9.08 -5.92 -5.92
N LEU A 78 8.34 -6.23 -4.85
CA LEU A 78 7.67 -5.23 -4.03
C LEU A 78 8.50 -4.94 -2.78
N LEU A 79 8.65 -3.67 -2.46
CA LEU A 79 9.15 -3.17 -1.18
C LEU A 79 8.02 -2.37 -0.53
N VAL A 80 7.34 -2.99 0.43
CA VAL A 80 6.08 -2.50 0.99
C VAL A 80 6.31 -1.93 2.38
N MET A 81 6.05 -0.65 2.56
CA MET A 81 5.89 -0.02 3.87
C MET A 81 4.41 0.03 4.22
N TYR A 82 4.05 -0.48 5.40
CA TYR A 82 2.70 -0.34 5.94
C TYR A 82 2.69 0.42 7.25
N GLN A 83 1.94 1.54 7.29
CA GLN A 83 1.74 2.33 8.50
C GLN A 83 0.36 2.05 9.09
N SER A 84 0.31 1.31 10.20
CA SER A 84 -0.91 1.19 10.98
C SER A 84 -1.26 2.51 11.65
N HIS A 85 -2.53 2.91 11.64
CA HIS A 85 -2.98 4.24 12.05
C HIS A 85 -3.51 4.32 13.48
N SER A 86 -3.59 3.20 14.20
CA SER A 86 -3.97 3.18 15.62
C SER A 86 -3.63 1.86 16.29
N PRO A 87 -3.34 1.84 17.61
CA PRO A 87 -3.19 0.61 18.39
C PRO A 87 -4.43 -0.27 18.34
N PHE A 88 -5.62 0.31 18.36
CA PHE A 88 -6.89 -0.42 18.24
C PHE A 88 -6.99 -1.19 16.90
N SER A 89 -6.62 -0.54 15.79
CA SER A 89 -6.59 -1.20 14.48
C SER A 89 -5.53 -2.31 14.45
N ALA A 90 -4.34 -2.04 14.98
CA ALA A 90 -3.26 -3.01 15.07
C ALA A 90 -3.68 -4.24 15.91
N PHE A 91 -4.39 -4.02 17.01
CA PHE A 91 -4.91 -5.08 17.87
C PHE A 91 -5.97 -5.95 17.17
N ASN A 92 -6.98 -5.34 16.58
CA ASN A 92 -8.13 -6.08 16.07
C ASN A 92 -7.86 -6.77 14.74
N THR A 93 -7.00 -6.20 13.87
CA THR A 93 -6.80 -6.70 12.52
C THR A 93 -5.36 -7.06 12.18
N GLY A 94 -4.43 -6.90 13.14
CA GLY A 94 -3.00 -7.11 12.87
C GLY A 94 -2.66 -8.54 12.45
N SER A 95 -3.30 -9.55 13.05
CA SER A 95 -3.10 -10.95 12.66
C SER A 95 -3.64 -11.26 11.25
N GLU A 96 -4.79 -10.67 10.89
CA GLU A 96 -5.37 -10.83 9.57
C GLU A 96 -4.52 -10.10 8.51
N VAL A 97 -4.03 -8.89 8.82
CA VAL A 97 -3.07 -8.17 7.96
C VAL A 97 -1.83 -9.03 7.73
N ALA A 98 -1.28 -9.62 8.80
CA ALA A 98 -0.09 -10.45 8.70
C ALA A 98 -0.32 -11.68 7.80
N ALA A 99 -1.46 -12.36 7.95
CA ALA A 99 -1.81 -13.50 7.12
C ALA A 99 -1.96 -13.13 5.63
N GLU A 100 -2.63 -12.01 5.35
CA GLU A 100 -2.83 -11.55 3.97
C GLU A 100 -1.53 -11.08 3.32
N VAL A 101 -0.68 -10.36 4.05
CA VAL A 101 0.65 -9.94 3.57
C VAL A 101 1.49 -11.16 3.21
N ALA A 102 1.60 -12.12 4.12
CA ALA A 102 2.39 -13.33 3.91
C ALA A 102 1.84 -14.20 2.76
N ARG A 103 0.52 -14.23 2.58
CA ARG A 103 -0.13 -14.96 1.48
C ARG A 103 0.19 -14.39 0.09
N VAL A 104 0.31 -13.05 0.00
CA VAL A 104 0.43 -12.36 -1.30
C VAL A 104 1.88 -12.09 -1.68
N LEU A 105 2.73 -11.74 -0.72
CA LEU A 105 4.13 -11.39 -1.00
C LEU A 105 4.95 -12.65 -1.29
N GLY A 106 5.78 -12.55 -2.32
CA GLY A 106 6.76 -13.60 -2.66
C GLY A 106 8.01 -13.53 -1.78
N PRO A 107 8.90 -14.53 -1.88
CA PRO A 107 10.07 -14.66 -1.01
C PRO A 107 11.09 -13.51 -1.17
N ASP A 108 11.12 -12.85 -2.32
CA ASP A 108 12.04 -11.73 -2.58
C ASP A 108 11.44 -10.38 -2.22
N ASP A 109 10.11 -10.31 -2.02
CA ASP A 109 9.43 -9.08 -1.62
C ASP A 109 9.79 -8.72 -0.18
N ILE A 110 9.76 -7.43 0.12
CA ILE A 110 10.07 -6.92 1.46
C ILE A 110 8.83 -6.27 2.06
N PHE A 111 8.56 -6.57 3.33
CA PHE A 111 7.54 -5.90 4.13
C PHE A 111 8.19 -5.18 5.30
N VAL A 112 7.89 -3.89 5.47
CA VAL A 112 8.45 -3.10 6.56
C VAL A 112 7.37 -2.27 7.24
N MET A 113 7.43 -2.19 8.57
CA MET A 113 6.56 -1.34 9.37
C MET A 113 7.36 -0.44 10.30
N PRO A 114 7.07 0.86 10.34
CA PRO A 114 7.42 1.70 11.48
C PRO A 114 6.48 1.40 12.66
N GLU A 115 6.73 2.02 13.82
CA GLU A 115 5.80 1.91 14.94
C GLU A 115 4.43 2.47 14.57
N VAL A 116 3.39 1.98 15.24
CA VAL A 116 2.01 2.38 15.01
C VAL A 116 1.87 3.91 15.13
N TYR A 117 1.28 4.53 14.12
CA TYR A 117 1.01 5.96 14.15
C TYR A 117 -0.10 6.27 15.15
N MET A 118 0.16 7.19 16.06
CA MET A 118 -0.77 7.53 17.12
C MET A 118 -1.31 8.96 16.89
N LEU A 119 -2.60 9.04 16.55
CA LEU A 119 -3.32 10.32 16.50
C LEU A 119 -3.50 10.91 17.89
N ASP A 120 -3.67 10.08 18.91
CA ASP A 120 -3.79 10.47 20.32
C ASP A 120 -2.67 9.82 21.13
N LYS A 121 -1.83 10.64 21.74
CA LYS A 121 -0.67 10.21 22.56
C LYS A 121 -1.06 9.57 23.89
N ASN A 122 -2.31 9.66 24.30
CA ASN A 122 -2.83 9.16 25.58
C ASN A 122 -3.42 7.75 25.52
N VAL A 123 -3.39 7.10 24.35
CA VAL A 123 -3.90 5.73 24.20
C VAL A 123 -2.82 4.74 24.65
N ASP A 124 -3.22 3.75 25.45
CA ASP A 124 -2.35 2.68 25.94
C ASP A 124 -1.66 1.93 24.79
N LYS A 125 -0.35 1.78 24.87
CA LYS A 125 0.51 1.18 23.84
C LYS A 125 0.45 -0.36 23.86
N GLY A 126 -0.71 -0.96 24.13
CA GLY A 126 -0.86 -2.41 24.30
C GLY A 126 -0.39 -3.27 23.12
N ILE A 127 -0.20 -2.68 21.92
CA ILE A 127 0.32 -3.37 20.75
C ILE A 127 1.28 -2.48 19.97
N SER A 128 2.46 -3.04 19.69
CA SER A 128 3.46 -2.51 18.77
C SER A 128 3.31 -3.11 17.38
N ALA A 129 3.72 -2.36 16.36
CA ALA A 129 3.84 -2.88 15.00
C ALA A 129 4.80 -4.09 14.90
N ALA A 130 5.75 -4.23 15.85
CA ALA A 130 6.60 -5.41 15.97
C ALA A 130 5.80 -6.71 16.06
N ASN A 131 4.65 -6.71 16.77
CA ASN A 131 3.80 -7.89 16.89
C ASN A 131 3.19 -8.32 15.54
N ILE A 132 2.86 -7.34 14.69
CA ILE A 132 2.34 -7.62 13.34
C ILE A 132 3.45 -8.20 12.47
N VAL A 133 4.64 -7.61 12.50
CA VAL A 133 5.82 -8.09 11.76
C VAL A 133 6.19 -9.52 12.17
N ASP A 134 6.17 -9.81 13.47
CA ASP A 134 6.44 -11.16 13.98
C ASP A 134 5.35 -12.16 13.54
N ALA A 135 4.09 -11.71 13.44
CA ALA A 135 3.03 -12.52 12.88
C ALA A 135 3.20 -12.77 11.37
N VAL A 136 3.69 -11.79 10.60
CA VAL A 136 4.04 -11.96 9.17
C VAL A 136 5.12 -13.04 9.03
N ARG A 137 6.18 -12.98 9.83
CA ARG A 137 7.26 -13.99 9.83
C ARG A 137 6.75 -15.39 10.21
N LYS A 138 5.85 -15.49 11.18
CA LYS A 138 5.21 -16.76 11.58
C LYS A 138 4.30 -17.36 10.50
N ASN A 139 3.88 -16.56 9.52
CA ASN A 139 3.16 -16.98 8.33
C ASN A 139 4.11 -17.19 7.12
N ASP A 140 5.38 -17.55 7.38
CA ASP A 140 6.40 -17.93 6.40
C ASP A 140 6.94 -16.81 5.49
N HIS A 141 6.62 -15.54 5.76
CA HIS A 141 7.25 -14.42 5.04
C HIS A 141 8.37 -13.80 5.89
N ASN A 142 9.59 -14.30 5.75
CA ASN A 142 10.74 -13.92 6.59
C ASN A 142 11.32 -12.53 6.28
N ASN A 143 11.10 -12.00 5.07
CA ASN A 143 11.54 -10.66 4.67
C ASN A 143 10.62 -9.55 5.21
N ALA A 144 10.27 -9.64 6.48
CA ALA A 144 9.47 -8.66 7.19
C ALA A 144 10.29 -7.97 8.29
N TYR A 145 10.22 -6.65 8.38
CA TYR A 145 11.07 -5.85 9.27
C TYR A 145 10.24 -4.85 10.07
N PHE A 146 10.51 -4.80 11.38
CA PHE A 146 10.05 -3.71 12.24
C PHE A 146 11.19 -2.71 12.40
N LEU A 147 10.92 -1.46 12.09
CA LEU A 147 11.85 -0.34 12.26
C LEU A 147 11.11 0.78 12.97
N ASP A 148 11.47 1.04 14.23
CA ASP A 148 10.75 1.88 15.18
C ASP A 148 10.31 3.26 14.66
N THR A 149 11.08 3.86 13.74
CA THR A 149 10.82 5.18 13.18
C THR A 149 10.69 5.16 11.66
N ARG A 150 9.98 6.14 11.10
CA ARG A 150 9.94 6.36 9.64
C ARG A 150 11.29 6.73 9.06
N GLU A 151 12.12 7.39 9.83
CA GLU A 151 13.47 7.73 9.42
C GLU A 151 14.32 6.49 9.18
N ASN A 152 14.19 5.49 10.04
CA ASN A 152 14.83 4.20 9.87
C ASN A 152 14.23 3.42 8.67
N VAL A 153 12.91 3.49 8.47
CA VAL A 153 12.26 2.91 7.29
C VAL A 153 12.74 3.60 6.01
N HIS A 154 12.85 4.93 6.02
CA HIS A 154 13.36 5.70 4.87
C HIS A 154 14.76 5.23 4.46
N LYS A 155 15.70 5.20 5.40
CA LYS A 155 17.07 4.70 5.16
C LYS A 155 17.05 3.26 4.65
N PHE A 156 16.27 2.41 5.28
CA PHE A 156 16.13 1.01 4.89
C PHE A 156 15.62 0.85 3.45
N ILE A 157 14.61 1.65 3.04
CA ILE A 157 14.11 1.63 1.67
C ILE A 157 15.21 2.02 0.69
N LEU A 158 15.95 3.11 0.94
CA LEU A 158 17.03 3.56 0.07
C LEU A 158 18.16 2.53 -0.07
N GLU A 159 18.52 1.86 1.02
CA GLU A 159 19.57 0.82 1.04
C GLU A 159 19.16 -0.47 0.33
N ASN A 160 17.86 -0.79 0.31
CA ASN A 160 17.36 -2.07 -0.20
C ASN A 160 16.66 -1.99 -1.55
N ALA A 161 16.28 -0.79 -2.01
CA ALA A 161 15.63 -0.61 -3.30
C ALA A 161 16.60 -0.88 -4.47
N LYS A 162 16.13 -1.71 -5.40
CA LYS A 162 16.88 -2.11 -6.61
C LYS A 162 16.20 -1.56 -7.86
N ASP A 163 16.95 -1.48 -8.93
CA ASP A 163 16.44 -1.05 -10.23
C ASP A 163 15.24 -1.92 -10.65
N GLY A 164 14.17 -1.26 -11.06
CA GLY A 164 12.94 -1.91 -11.47
C GLY A 164 11.97 -2.29 -10.35
N ASP A 165 12.32 -2.08 -9.08
CA ASP A 165 11.43 -2.36 -7.96
C ASP A 165 10.15 -1.52 -7.98
N CYS A 166 9.15 -2.00 -7.25
CA CYS A 166 7.96 -1.24 -6.89
C CYS A 166 7.97 -0.97 -5.38
N VAL A 167 8.18 0.28 -5.00
CA VAL A 167 8.11 0.75 -3.60
C VAL A 167 6.69 1.20 -3.33
N VAL A 168 6.05 0.61 -2.32
CA VAL A 168 4.64 0.85 -1.98
C VAL A 168 4.54 1.42 -0.58
N ILE A 169 3.96 2.61 -0.46
CA ILE A 169 3.69 3.25 0.82
C ILE A 169 2.20 3.11 1.11
N MET A 170 1.86 2.35 2.16
CA MET A 170 0.48 2.05 2.53
C MET A 170 0.11 2.61 3.89
N GLY A 171 -1.10 3.15 4.00
CA GLY A 171 -1.65 3.60 5.28
C GLY A 171 -2.80 4.58 5.14
N ALA A 172 -3.47 4.86 6.25
CA ALA A 172 -4.60 5.77 6.30
C ALA A 172 -4.52 6.70 7.50
N ARG A 173 -5.28 7.80 7.45
CA ARG A 173 -5.45 8.78 8.54
C ARG A 173 -4.16 9.49 8.98
N ASP A 174 -3.10 9.35 8.23
CA ASP A 174 -1.84 10.01 8.46
C ASP A 174 -1.51 10.92 7.27
N ASN A 175 -1.79 12.20 7.45
CA ASN A 175 -1.62 13.20 6.40
C ASN A 175 -0.16 13.49 6.04
N SER A 176 0.81 12.92 6.79
CA SER A 176 2.23 13.07 6.50
C SER A 176 2.81 11.94 5.64
N LEU A 177 2.04 10.87 5.34
CA LEU A 177 2.50 9.81 4.42
C LEU A 177 2.82 10.31 3.00
N PRO A 178 2.01 11.21 2.39
CA PRO A 178 2.37 11.78 1.10
C PRO A 178 3.66 12.62 1.12
N ASP A 179 3.99 13.25 2.26
CA ASP A 179 5.25 13.97 2.42
C ASP A 179 6.42 13.00 2.52
N PHE A 180 6.25 11.90 3.25
CA PHE A 180 7.22 10.82 3.32
C PHE A 180 7.50 10.22 1.93
N SER A 181 6.45 9.96 1.14
CA SER A 181 6.61 9.50 -0.26
C SER A 181 7.38 10.50 -1.12
N ARG A 182 7.13 11.80 -0.95
CA ARG A 182 7.86 12.86 -1.66
C ARG A 182 9.34 12.95 -1.27
N GLN A 183 9.66 12.74 0.00
CA GLN A 183 11.06 12.70 0.45
C GLN A 183 11.81 11.52 -0.18
N LEU A 184 11.22 10.31 -0.14
CA LEU A 184 11.79 9.16 -0.81
C LEU A 184 12.05 9.40 -2.30
N LEU A 185 11.14 10.09 -2.97
CA LEU A 185 11.25 10.42 -4.39
C LEU A 185 12.51 11.18 -4.75
N THR A 186 12.99 12.07 -3.88
CA THR A 186 14.17 12.89 -4.15
C THR A 186 15.49 12.14 -4.03
N GLU A 187 15.46 10.93 -3.45
CA GLU A 187 16.67 10.16 -3.11
C GLU A 187 16.71 8.77 -3.80
N LEU A 188 15.60 8.27 -4.37
CA LEU A 188 15.50 7.04 -5.16
C LEU A 188 15.91 7.25 -6.63
#